data_1d8b2baf964048d1d43e62468404d2cf
#
_entry.id   1d8b2baf964048d1d43e62468404d2cf
#
_cell.length_a   1.000
_cell.length_b   1.000
_cell.length_c   1.000
_cell.angle_alpha   90.00
_cell.angle_beta   90.00
_cell.angle_gamma   90.00
#
_symmetry.space_group_name_H-M   'P 1'
#
loop_
_entity.id
_entity.type
_entity.pdbx_description
1 polymer ?
#
loop_
_entity_poly.entity_id
_entity_poly.type
_entity_poly.pdbx_seq_one_letter_code
_entity_poly.pdbx_strand_id
1 'polypeptide(L)'
;MIRYLLAIAVAVCSLVSLAQAQAPDPQNTLVIELKTGKVLIKLRPDVAPKHVERVKLLTKQGFYNGLKFHRVIDGFMAQTGDPQGTGAGGSSLPDLKAEFKISPAFKRGSVGAARQGNPYRDTANSQFFICYDGCRPLTGEYTLWGEVIEGMEHVDKIARGEPPRNPDTMLKVYLLADAKK
;
A
#
# COMPACT_ATOMS: atom_id res chain seq x y z
N MET A 1 29.28 5.37 -71.33
CA MET A 1 28.63 6.24 -70.30
C MET A 1 27.92 5.31 -69.32
N ILE A 2 28.53 4.97 -68.18
CA ILE A 2 28.00 4.04 -67.20
C ILE A 2 27.64 4.90 -65.99
N ARG A 3 26.32 4.93 -65.68
CA ARG A 3 25.78 5.64 -64.49
C ARG A 3 25.80 4.71 -63.30
N TYR A 4 26.63 4.98 -62.30
CA TYR A 4 26.61 4.33 -61.00
C TYR A 4 25.52 4.95 -60.12
N LEU A 5 24.50 4.16 -59.79
CA LEU A 5 23.53 4.48 -58.75
C LEU A 5 24.10 4.03 -57.38
N LEU A 6 24.47 5.01 -56.54
CA LEU A 6 24.76 4.77 -55.14
C LEU A 6 23.46 4.61 -54.37
N ALA A 7 23.19 3.44 -53.85
CA ALA A 7 22.10 3.19 -52.91
C ALA A 7 22.65 3.51 -51.48
N ILE A 8 22.15 4.59 -50.86
CA ILE A 8 22.43 4.91 -49.45
C ILE A 8 21.43 4.13 -48.60
N ALA A 9 21.88 3.10 -47.90
CA ALA A 9 21.11 2.39 -46.90
C ALA A 9 21.15 3.19 -45.59
N VAL A 10 20.04 3.87 -45.25
CA VAL A 10 19.86 4.52 -43.97
C VAL A 10 19.44 3.44 -42.95
N ALA A 11 20.35 3.03 -42.12
CA ALA A 11 20.07 2.15 -40.98
C ALA A 11 19.41 2.99 -39.86
N VAL A 12 18.09 2.87 -39.72
CA VAL A 12 17.33 3.44 -38.59
C VAL A 12 17.57 2.55 -37.40
N CYS A 13 18.51 2.94 -36.53
CA CYS A 13 18.76 2.27 -35.25
C CYS A 13 17.67 2.71 -34.26
N SER A 14 16.59 1.91 -34.14
CA SER A 14 15.54 2.12 -33.15
C SER A 14 16.11 1.86 -31.76
N LEU A 15 16.44 2.93 -31.02
CA LEU A 15 16.76 2.87 -29.61
C LEU A 15 15.50 2.50 -28.81
N VAL A 16 15.30 1.21 -28.57
CA VAL A 16 14.31 0.75 -27.58
C VAL A 16 14.85 1.10 -26.20
N SER A 17 14.39 2.22 -25.66
CA SER A 17 14.66 2.61 -24.27
C SER A 17 13.90 1.61 -23.37
N LEU A 18 14.60 0.61 -22.86
CA LEU A 18 14.12 -0.23 -21.79
C LEU A 18 13.97 0.67 -20.55
N ALA A 19 12.74 1.05 -20.24
CA ALA A 19 12.42 1.71 -18.98
C ALA A 19 12.80 0.75 -17.84
N GLN A 20 13.99 0.97 -17.29
CA GLN A 20 14.47 0.19 -16.15
C GLN A 20 13.58 0.53 -14.96
N ALA A 21 12.79 -0.44 -14.48
CA ALA A 21 11.99 -0.26 -13.28
C ALA A 21 12.93 0.13 -12.14
N GLN A 22 12.77 1.34 -11.64
CA GLN A 22 13.60 1.87 -10.55
C GLN A 22 13.39 0.98 -9.31
N ALA A 23 14.47 0.49 -8.71
CA ALA A 23 14.41 -0.30 -7.49
C ALA A 23 13.62 0.46 -6.40
N PRO A 24 12.83 -0.26 -5.57
CA PRO A 24 12.07 0.37 -4.50
C PRO A 24 12.97 1.16 -3.55
N ASP A 25 12.56 2.39 -3.18
CA ASP A 25 13.25 3.18 -2.15
C ASP A 25 13.14 2.48 -0.79
N PRO A 26 14.25 1.96 -0.21
CA PRO A 26 14.18 1.18 1.02
C PRO A 26 13.64 1.96 2.23
N GLN A 27 13.84 3.27 2.27
CA GLN A 27 13.35 4.14 3.35
C GLN A 27 11.83 4.41 3.24
N ASN A 28 11.27 4.27 2.04
CA ASN A 28 9.86 4.50 1.77
C ASN A 28 9.17 3.25 1.21
N THR A 29 9.65 2.08 1.58
CA THR A 29 8.99 0.80 1.27
C THR A 29 8.73 0.03 2.55
N LEU A 30 7.44 -0.23 2.83
CA LEU A 30 6.98 -1.09 3.91
C LEU A 30 6.86 -2.52 3.39
N VAL A 31 7.34 -3.49 4.16
CA VAL A 31 7.19 -4.92 3.87
C VAL A 31 6.27 -5.53 4.89
N ILE A 32 5.24 -6.24 4.42
CA ILE A 32 4.34 -7.06 5.23
C ILE A 32 4.59 -8.52 4.87
N GLU A 33 4.99 -9.34 5.84
CA GLU A 33 5.10 -10.79 5.66
C GLU A 33 3.77 -11.46 6.04
N LEU A 34 3.16 -12.13 5.07
CA LEU A 34 1.98 -12.97 5.25
C LEU A 34 2.39 -14.44 5.16
N LYS A 35 1.54 -15.36 5.59
CA LYS A 35 1.78 -16.82 5.44
C LYS A 35 1.97 -17.24 3.96
N THR A 36 1.42 -16.47 3.03
CA THR A 36 1.46 -16.74 1.59
C THR A 36 2.62 -16.09 0.87
N GLY A 37 3.30 -15.13 1.49
CA GLY A 37 4.42 -14.40 0.89
C GLY A 37 4.52 -12.96 1.38
N LYS A 38 5.37 -12.17 0.71
CA LYS A 38 5.63 -10.77 1.08
C LYS A 38 4.81 -9.82 0.22
N VAL A 39 4.37 -8.75 0.84
CA VAL A 39 3.71 -7.61 0.19
C VAL A 39 4.58 -6.38 0.39
N LEU A 40 4.97 -5.73 -0.70
CA LEU A 40 5.75 -4.50 -0.68
C LEU A 40 4.83 -3.31 -0.96
N ILE A 41 4.85 -2.34 -0.06
CA ILE A 41 4.02 -1.12 -0.14
C ILE A 41 4.95 0.09 -0.25
N LYS A 42 4.88 0.81 -1.36
CA LYS A 42 5.48 2.12 -1.52
C LYS A 42 4.72 3.12 -0.67
N LEU A 43 5.40 3.72 0.30
CA LEU A 43 4.86 4.81 1.11
C LEU A 43 4.83 6.11 0.30
N ARG A 44 3.82 6.94 0.54
CA ARG A 44 3.57 8.18 -0.19
C ARG A 44 3.63 9.41 0.71
N PRO A 45 4.84 9.78 1.22
CA PRO A 45 5.01 10.99 2.04
C PRO A 45 4.70 12.28 1.28
N ASP A 46 4.70 12.24 -0.05
CA ASP A 46 4.27 13.33 -0.95
C ASP A 46 2.76 13.57 -0.91
N VAL A 47 1.97 12.56 -0.54
CA VAL A 47 0.50 12.62 -0.46
C VAL A 47 0.02 12.81 0.97
N ALA A 48 0.56 12.02 1.91
CA ALA A 48 0.12 11.96 3.30
C ALA A 48 1.31 11.87 4.28
N PRO A 49 2.10 12.95 4.45
CA PRO A 49 3.33 12.93 5.24
C PRO A 49 3.11 12.49 6.69
N LYS A 50 2.04 12.93 7.36
CA LYS A 50 1.77 12.60 8.76
C LYS A 50 1.34 11.15 8.96
N HIS A 51 0.56 10.60 8.03
CA HIS A 51 0.19 9.19 8.06
C HIS A 51 1.40 8.29 7.79
N VAL A 52 2.26 8.65 6.84
CA VAL A 52 3.50 7.91 6.56
C VAL A 52 4.44 7.96 7.77
N GLU A 53 4.61 9.11 8.42
CA GLU A 53 5.38 9.24 9.66
C GLU A 53 4.85 8.30 10.76
N ARG A 54 3.52 8.27 10.98
CA ARG A 54 2.86 7.39 11.94
C ARG A 54 3.09 5.91 11.62
N VAL A 55 2.89 5.50 10.38
CA VAL A 55 3.08 4.11 9.95
C VAL A 55 4.53 3.68 10.18
N LYS A 56 5.51 4.52 9.81
CA LYS A 56 6.93 4.23 10.06
C LYS A 56 7.25 4.11 11.55
N LEU A 57 6.72 5.01 12.38
CA LEU A 57 6.92 4.97 13.83
C LEU A 57 6.40 3.66 14.43
N LEU A 58 5.15 3.32 14.16
CA LEU A 58 4.51 2.09 14.66
C LEU A 58 5.20 0.83 14.13
N THR A 59 5.64 0.85 12.87
CA THR A 59 6.43 -0.25 12.27
C THR A 59 7.75 -0.48 13.02
N LYS A 60 8.50 0.58 13.31
CA LYS A 60 9.76 0.48 14.07
C LYS A 60 9.57 -0.01 15.50
N GLN A 61 8.40 0.26 16.09
CA GLN A 61 8.02 -0.26 17.40
C GLN A 61 7.55 -1.73 17.36
N GLY A 62 7.45 -2.35 16.18
CA GLY A 62 6.91 -3.69 16.00
C GLY A 62 5.40 -3.80 16.25
N PHE A 63 4.70 -2.67 16.35
CA PHE A 63 3.27 -2.58 16.69
C PHE A 63 2.39 -3.46 15.79
N TYR A 64 2.69 -3.52 14.49
CA TYR A 64 1.89 -4.23 13.52
C TYR A 64 2.11 -5.76 13.49
N ASN A 65 3.17 -6.26 14.14
CA ASN A 65 3.50 -7.69 14.12
C ASN A 65 2.41 -8.52 14.79
N GLY A 66 1.93 -9.56 14.12
CA GLY A 66 0.90 -10.48 14.62
C GLY A 66 -0.53 -9.93 14.53
N LEU A 67 -0.75 -8.69 14.08
CA LEU A 67 -2.10 -8.14 13.99
C LEU A 67 -2.92 -8.81 12.89
N LYS A 68 -4.21 -9.03 13.19
CA LYS A 68 -5.16 -9.71 12.31
C LYS A 68 -5.72 -8.78 11.24
N PHE A 69 -6.06 -9.35 10.10
CA PHE A 69 -7.01 -8.74 9.19
C PHE A 69 -8.42 -9.03 9.71
N HIS A 70 -8.96 -8.12 10.48
CA HIS A 70 -10.23 -8.31 11.21
C HIS A 70 -11.48 -8.01 10.37
N ARG A 71 -11.33 -7.33 9.23
CA ARG A 71 -12.43 -7.00 8.32
C ARG A 71 -11.95 -7.09 6.88
N VAL A 72 -12.49 -8.06 6.13
CA VAL A 72 -12.06 -8.32 4.74
C VAL A 72 -13.31 -8.51 3.87
N ILE A 73 -13.63 -7.49 3.08
CA ILE A 73 -14.78 -7.48 2.18
C ILE A 73 -14.32 -7.80 0.77
N ASP A 74 -14.89 -8.85 0.21
CA ASP A 74 -14.56 -9.27 -1.15
C ASP A 74 -14.80 -8.16 -2.18
N GLY A 75 -13.89 -8.02 -3.14
CA GLY A 75 -13.94 -6.97 -4.15
C GLY A 75 -13.74 -5.55 -3.62
N PHE A 76 -13.71 -5.31 -2.28
CA PHE A 76 -13.58 -3.98 -1.70
C PHE A 76 -12.22 -3.76 -1.05
N MET A 77 -11.96 -4.32 0.17
CA MET A 77 -10.69 -4.08 0.87
C MET A 77 -10.40 -5.13 1.96
N ALA A 78 -9.13 -5.20 2.39
CA ALA A 78 -8.67 -5.93 3.56
C ALA A 78 -8.18 -4.94 4.64
N GLN A 79 -8.85 -4.89 5.80
CA GLN A 79 -8.56 -3.97 6.90
C GLN A 79 -7.88 -4.66 8.07
N THR A 80 -6.89 -3.98 8.65
CA THR A 80 -6.02 -4.43 9.75
C THR A 80 -5.56 -3.26 10.61
N GLY A 81 -4.58 -3.48 11.51
CA GLY A 81 -3.94 -2.40 12.30
C GLY A 81 -4.64 -2.11 13.63
N ASP A 82 -5.61 -2.94 14.02
CA ASP A 82 -6.23 -2.92 15.35
C ASP A 82 -5.57 -3.98 16.25
N PRO A 83 -4.91 -3.61 17.36
CA PRO A 83 -4.29 -4.57 18.28
C PRO A 83 -5.31 -5.49 18.99
N GLN A 84 -6.57 -5.05 19.10
CA GLN A 84 -7.65 -5.84 19.70
C GLN A 84 -8.33 -6.74 18.66
N GLY A 85 -8.21 -6.44 17.36
CA GLY A 85 -8.83 -7.18 16.26
C GLY A 85 -10.37 -7.07 16.23
N THR A 86 -10.94 -6.03 16.83
CA THR A 86 -12.38 -5.76 16.93
C THR A 86 -12.87 -4.72 15.94
N GLY A 87 -11.96 -3.95 15.35
CA GLY A 87 -12.24 -2.79 14.52
C GLY A 87 -12.40 -1.47 15.30
N ALA A 88 -12.44 -1.53 16.65
CA ALA A 88 -12.60 -0.36 17.51
C ALA A 88 -11.29 0.12 18.17
N GLY A 89 -10.22 -0.71 18.12
CA GLY A 89 -8.95 -0.40 18.77
C GLY A 89 -8.00 0.44 17.91
N GLY A 90 -6.93 0.89 18.54
CA GLY A 90 -5.87 1.67 17.91
C GLY A 90 -4.60 1.69 18.74
N SER A 91 -3.57 2.41 18.31
CA SER A 91 -2.39 2.69 19.11
C SER A 91 -2.73 3.70 20.22
N SER A 92 -1.86 3.80 21.23
CA SER A 92 -1.98 4.80 22.30
C SER A 92 -1.63 6.25 21.86
N LEU A 93 -1.25 6.43 20.61
CA LEU A 93 -0.92 7.74 20.05
C LEU A 93 -2.19 8.54 19.71
N PRO A 94 -2.13 9.88 19.70
CA PRO A 94 -3.27 10.72 19.29
C PRO A 94 -3.72 10.40 17.85
N ASP A 95 -4.99 10.62 17.58
CA ASP A 95 -5.54 10.52 16.23
C ASP A 95 -4.91 11.55 15.29
N LEU A 96 -4.93 11.23 14.00
CA LEU A 96 -4.36 12.07 12.95
C LEU A 96 -5.44 12.86 12.23
N LYS A 97 -5.13 14.11 11.92
CA LYS A 97 -5.93 14.90 11.01
C LYS A 97 -5.90 14.30 9.62
N ALA A 98 -7.04 14.40 8.93
CA ALA A 98 -7.19 13.91 7.57
C ALA A 98 -6.21 14.59 6.59
N GLU A 99 -5.59 13.78 5.73
CA GLU A 99 -4.77 14.25 4.61
C GLU A 99 -5.42 13.81 3.28
N PHE A 100 -6.72 14.09 3.13
CA PHE A 100 -7.51 13.70 1.96
C PHE A 100 -7.03 14.39 0.69
N LYS A 101 -6.92 13.63 -0.40
CA LYS A 101 -6.58 14.13 -1.74
C LYS A 101 -7.54 13.51 -2.77
N ILE A 102 -7.84 14.26 -3.81
CA ILE A 102 -8.58 13.77 -4.97
C ILE A 102 -7.66 13.09 -6.00
N SER A 103 -6.35 13.37 -5.92
CA SER A 103 -5.31 12.75 -6.74
C SER A 103 -4.08 12.44 -5.87
N PRO A 104 -3.55 11.21 -5.92
CA PRO A 104 -4.04 10.07 -6.72
C PRO A 104 -5.37 9.53 -6.22
N ALA A 105 -6.19 8.99 -7.12
CA ALA A 105 -7.43 8.32 -6.78
C ALA A 105 -7.15 6.93 -6.19
N PHE A 106 -8.04 6.45 -5.31
CA PHE A 106 -8.00 5.07 -4.86
C PHE A 106 -8.25 4.09 -6.01
N LYS A 107 -7.44 3.05 -6.08
CA LYS A 107 -7.50 1.95 -7.04
C LYS A 107 -7.05 0.65 -6.37
N ARG A 108 -7.10 -0.46 -7.08
CA ARG A 108 -6.52 -1.72 -6.60
C ARG A 108 -5.06 -1.52 -6.17
N GLY A 109 -4.72 -2.07 -4.99
CA GLY A 109 -3.41 -1.92 -4.36
C GLY A 109 -3.20 -0.60 -3.62
N SER A 110 -4.13 0.37 -3.67
CA SER A 110 -4.04 1.56 -2.82
C SER A 110 -4.16 1.18 -1.35
N VAL A 111 -3.39 1.87 -0.50
CA VAL A 111 -3.42 1.67 0.95
C VAL A 111 -3.88 2.95 1.62
N GLY A 112 -4.95 2.84 2.40
CA GLY A 112 -5.59 3.98 3.06
C GLY A 112 -5.71 3.82 4.56
N ALA A 113 -5.73 4.96 5.27
CA ALA A 113 -5.97 4.99 6.70
C ALA A 113 -7.47 4.76 6.98
N ALA A 114 -7.79 3.79 7.84
CA ALA A 114 -9.13 3.63 8.36
C ALA A 114 -9.42 4.70 9.40
N ARG A 115 -10.68 5.14 9.45
CA ARG A 115 -11.19 6.15 10.37
C ARG A 115 -12.63 5.83 10.78
N GLN A 116 -13.14 6.50 11.78
CA GLN A 116 -14.58 6.46 12.08
C GLN A 116 -15.39 7.04 10.92
N GLY A 117 -16.63 6.61 10.79
CA GLY A 117 -17.54 7.11 9.76
C GLY A 117 -17.82 8.61 9.88
N ASN A 118 -18.43 9.18 8.86
CA ASN A 118 -18.82 10.60 8.89
C ASN A 118 -19.74 10.90 10.09
N PRO A 119 -19.60 12.08 10.72
CA PRO A 119 -18.77 13.22 10.31
C PRO A 119 -17.30 13.19 10.81
N TYR A 120 -16.86 12.15 11.49
CA TYR A 120 -15.59 12.08 12.23
C TYR A 120 -14.40 11.84 11.30
N ARG A 121 -13.92 12.90 10.65
CA ARG A 121 -12.87 12.82 9.61
C ARG A 121 -11.46 12.67 10.18
N ASP A 122 -11.18 13.25 11.35
CA ASP A 122 -9.88 13.35 11.99
C ASP A 122 -9.70 12.29 13.08
N THR A 123 -9.99 11.03 12.75
CA THR A 123 -9.98 9.90 13.70
C THR A 123 -9.14 8.72 13.21
N ALA A 124 -8.28 8.93 12.22
CA ALA A 124 -7.32 7.93 11.80
C ALA A 124 -6.24 7.73 12.87
N ASN A 125 -5.88 6.48 13.17
CA ASN A 125 -4.89 6.16 14.19
C ASN A 125 -3.84 5.17 13.66
N SER A 126 -4.05 3.87 13.87
CA SER A 126 -3.16 2.79 13.42
C SER A 126 -3.80 1.88 12.39
N GLN A 127 -5.13 1.84 12.30
CA GLN A 127 -5.82 0.97 11.37
C GLN A 127 -5.68 1.44 9.92
N PHE A 128 -5.51 0.49 9.02
CA PHE A 128 -5.43 0.75 7.59
C PHE A 128 -6.07 -0.37 6.78
N PHE A 129 -6.32 -0.10 5.52
CA PHE A 129 -6.85 -1.09 4.58
C PHE A 129 -6.07 -1.10 3.26
N ILE A 130 -6.01 -2.27 2.64
CA ILE A 130 -5.47 -2.48 1.30
C ILE A 130 -6.65 -2.72 0.36
N CYS A 131 -6.73 -1.94 -0.71
CA CYS A 131 -7.83 -1.98 -1.66
C CYS A 131 -7.76 -3.17 -2.62
N TYR A 132 -8.90 -3.81 -2.82
CA TYR A 132 -9.21 -4.57 -4.03
C TYR A 132 -9.71 -3.59 -5.12
N ASP A 133 -10.69 -3.99 -5.94
CA ASP A 133 -11.11 -3.17 -7.08
C ASP A 133 -12.13 -2.06 -6.75
N GLY A 134 -12.89 -2.23 -5.65
CA GLY A 134 -14.05 -1.40 -5.30
C GLY A 134 -13.75 -0.09 -4.55
N CYS A 135 -12.51 0.33 -4.39
CA CYS A 135 -12.17 1.46 -3.50
C CYS A 135 -12.31 2.86 -4.12
N ARG A 136 -12.60 2.99 -5.40
CA ARG A 136 -12.64 4.32 -6.06
C ARG A 136 -13.53 5.36 -5.35
N PRO A 137 -14.69 5.01 -4.76
CA PRO A 137 -15.52 5.96 -4.01
C PRO A 137 -14.87 6.55 -2.74
N LEU A 138 -13.77 5.96 -2.25
CA LEU A 138 -13.03 6.46 -1.08
C LEU A 138 -12.15 7.67 -1.41
N THR A 139 -12.00 8.01 -2.70
CA THR A 139 -11.19 9.14 -3.16
C THR A 139 -11.75 10.46 -2.64
N GLY A 140 -10.89 11.24 -1.97
CA GLY A 140 -11.29 12.50 -1.34
C GLY A 140 -11.97 12.35 0.04
N GLU A 141 -12.29 11.10 0.46
CA GLU A 141 -12.96 10.79 1.73
C GLU A 141 -12.06 10.04 2.72
N TYR A 142 -10.96 9.46 2.24
CA TYR A 142 -9.97 8.75 3.05
C TYR A 142 -8.56 9.20 2.68
N THR A 143 -7.63 9.08 3.63
CA THR A 143 -6.22 9.39 3.42
C THR A 143 -5.52 8.20 2.77
N LEU A 144 -5.06 8.39 1.52
CA LEU A 144 -4.19 7.44 0.83
C LEU A 144 -2.74 7.71 1.24
N TRP A 145 -2.06 6.73 1.83
CA TRP A 145 -0.68 6.89 2.28
C TRP A 145 0.31 5.89 1.66
N GLY A 146 -0.18 4.92 0.89
CA GLY A 146 0.67 3.90 0.28
C GLY A 146 0.04 3.25 -0.95
N GLU A 147 0.85 2.47 -1.65
CA GLU A 147 0.45 1.69 -2.81
C GLU A 147 1.24 0.37 -2.82
N VAL A 148 0.55 -0.76 -2.98
CA VAL A 148 1.19 -2.06 -3.17
C VAL A 148 1.91 -2.06 -4.52
N ILE A 149 3.21 -2.33 -4.50
CA ILE A 149 4.05 -2.40 -5.69
C ILE A 149 4.47 -3.83 -6.05
N GLU A 150 4.34 -4.76 -5.08
CA GLU A 150 4.64 -6.19 -5.26
C GLU A 150 3.83 -7.01 -4.27
N GLY A 151 3.40 -8.22 -4.65
CA GLY A 151 2.74 -9.18 -3.76
C GLY A 151 1.23 -8.97 -3.60
N MET A 152 0.55 -8.28 -4.51
CA MET A 152 -0.91 -8.10 -4.44
C MET A 152 -1.65 -9.46 -4.52
N GLU A 153 -1.08 -10.47 -5.17
CA GLU A 153 -1.58 -11.85 -5.21
C GLU A 153 -1.58 -12.55 -3.84
N HIS A 154 -0.79 -12.06 -2.87
CA HIS A 154 -0.82 -12.52 -1.49
C HIS A 154 -1.95 -11.85 -0.71
N VAL A 155 -2.22 -10.57 -0.99
CA VAL A 155 -3.38 -9.84 -0.43
C VAL A 155 -4.69 -10.48 -0.89
N ASP A 156 -4.77 -10.93 -2.15
CA ASP A 156 -5.94 -11.62 -2.70
C ASP A 156 -6.30 -12.92 -1.96
N LYS A 157 -5.32 -13.56 -1.34
CA LYS A 157 -5.48 -14.81 -0.59
C LYS A 157 -5.90 -14.61 0.86
N ILE A 158 -5.99 -13.38 1.36
CA ILE A 158 -6.45 -13.10 2.73
C ILE A 158 -7.90 -13.54 2.89
N ALA A 159 -8.17 -14.27 3.96
CA ALA A 159 -9.48 -14.83 4.27
C ALA A 159 -10.55 -13.74 4.39
N ARG A 160 -11.68 -13.92 3.70
CA ARG A 160 -12.83 -12.98 3.68
C ARG A 160 -13.68 -13.12 4.94
N GLY A 161 -14.30 -12.02 5.35
CA GLY A 161 -15.28 -11.95 6.45
C GLY A 161 -15.19 -10.66 7.27
N GLU A 162 -16.24 -10.40 8.04
CA GLU A 162 -16.39 -9.23 8.93
C GLU A 162 -16.85 -9.65 10.34
N PRO A 163 -15.99 -10.30 11.18
CA PRO A 163 -14.62 -10.73 10.92
C PRO A 163 -14.52 -12.07 10.14
N PRO A 164 -13.36 -12.37 9.52
CA PRO A 164 -13.11 -13.70 8.96
C PRO A 164 -13.16 -14.77 10.04
N ARG A 165 -13.69 -15.97 9.73
CA ARG A 165 -13.72 -17.10 10.67
C ARG A 165 -12.33 -17.51 11.15
N ASN A 166 -11.34 -17.49 10.25
CA ASN A 166 -9.93 -17.76 10.53
C ASN A 166 -9.12 -16.60 9.94
N PRO A 167 -8.95 -15.48 10.67
CA PRO A 167 -8.29 -14.30 10.13
C PRO A 167 -6.80 -14.54 9.90
N ASP A 168 -6.31 -14.11 8.75
CA ASP A 168 -4.89 -14.00 8.48
C ASP A 168 -4.26 -12.90 9.33
N THR A 169 -2.93 -13.01 9.54
CA THR A 169 -2.16 -12.04 10.33
C THR A 169 -0.98 -11.50 9.53
N MET A 170 -0.57 -10.30 9.87
CA MET A 170 0.73 -9.77 9.48
C MET A 170 1.79 -10.41 10.36
N LEU A 171 2.51 -11.43 9.87
CA LEU A 171 3.52 -12.16 10.65
C LEU A 171 4.65 -11.23 11.09
N LYS A 172 5.09 -10.37 10.19
CA LYS A 172 6.11 -9.37 10.42
C LYS A 172 5.90 -8.16 9.53
N VAL A 173 6.15 -6.97 10.08
CA VAL A 173 6.08 -5.70 9.35
C VAL A 173 7.34 -4.89 9.61
N TYR A 174 8.01 -4.44 8.56
CA TYR A 174 9.26 -3.68 8.67
C TYR A 174 9.49 -2.78 7.47
N LEU A 175 10.33 -1.76 7.60
CA LEU A 175 10.81 -0.99 6.45
C LEU A 175 11.87 -1.80 5.70
N LEU A 176 11.85 -1.74 4.38
CA LEU A 176 12.82 -2.46 3.55
C LEU A 176 14.27 -2.09 3.91
N ALA A 177 14.51 -0.86 4.37
CA ALA A 177 15.79 -0.41 4.88
C ALA A 177 16.26 -1.19 6.13
N ASP A 178 15.31 -1.72 6.91
CA ASP A 178 15.58 -2.47 8.16
C ASP A 178 15.58 -4.00 7.93
N ALA A 179 15.44 -4.44 6.66
CA ALA A 179 15.57 -5.84 6.31
C ALA A 179 16.99 -6.34 6.66
N LYS A 180 17.08 -7.36 7.52
CA LYS A 180 18.38 -7.98 7.80
C LYS A 180 18.92 -8.59 6.51
N LYS A 181 20.14 -8.19 6.15
CA LYS A 181 20.93 -8.82 5.08
C LYS A 181 21.28 -10.25 5.44
#